data_040aeb8165c35ba89460914d57513e60
#
_entry.id   040aeb8165c35ba89460914d57513e60
#
_cell.length_a   1.000
_cell.length_b   1.000
_cell.length_c   1.000
_cell.angle_alpha   90.00
_cell.angle_beta   90.00
_cell.angle_gamma   90.00
#
_symmetry.space_group_name_H-M   'P 1'
#
loop_
_entity.id
_entity.type
_entity.pdbx_description
1 polymer ?
#
loop_
_entity_poly.entity_id
_entity_poly.type
_entity_poly.pdbx_seq_one_letter_code
_entity_poly.pdbx_strand_id
1 'polypeptide(L)'
;MRDIWLIGAGVMAQDYIRVLQGLGRKFVVIGRGEESAKKCREITQCGVVVGGLERYLKSNPNIVSHAIVAVGAESLYHVVLQLLNYGVKNILVEKPGALYKWQF
;
A
#
# COMPACT_ATOMS: atom_id res chain seq x y z
N MET A 1 -13.10 11.46 6.72
CA MET A 1 -11.77 10.85 6.96
C MET A 1 -11.23 10.30 5.65
N ARG A 2 -9.98 10.60 5.34
CA ARG A 2 -9.39 10.16 4.09
C ARG A 2 -8.88 8.73 4.19
N ASP A 3 -9.00 8.02 3.09
CA ASP A 3 -8.47 6.67 3.01
C ASP A 3 -6.94 6.69 2.93
N ILE A 4 -6.36 5.56 3.25
CA ILE A 4 -4.92 5.32 3.15
C ILE A 4 -4.74 4.21 2.12
N TRP A 5 -3.73 4.35 1.25
CA TRP A 5 -3.35 3.25 0.37
C TRP A 5 -2.18 2.50 0.98
N LEU A 6 -2.32 1.19 1.06
CA LEU A 6 -1.23 0.30 1.45
C LEU A 6 -0.80 -0.48 0.21
N ILE A 7 0.41 -0.23 -0.25
CA ILE A 7 0.93 -0.87 -1.45
C ILE A 7 1.77 -2.08 -1.05
N GLY A 8 1.30 -3.25 -1.40
CA GLY A 8 1.93 -4.52 -1.05
C GLY A 8 0.93 -5.44 -0.37
N ALA A 9 1.14 -6.74 -0.49
CA ALA A 9 0.28 -7.74 0.14
C ALA A 9 1.08 -8.88 0.77
N GLY A 10 2.39 -8.70 0.95
CA GLY A 10 3.25 -9.66 1.58
C GLY A 10 3.22 -9.56 3.11
N VAL A 11 4.18 -10.22 3.75
CA VAL A 11 4.23 -10.31 5.21
C VAL A 11 4.31 -8.92 5.86
N MET A 12 5.14 -8.03 5.31
CA MET A 12 5.26 -6.68 5.86
C MET A 12 3.94 -5.92 5.80
N ALA A 13 3.22 -6.05 4.69
CA ALA A 13 1.94 -5.40 4.53
C ALA A 13 0.91 -5.91 5.54
N GLN A 14 0.96 -7.20 5.86
CA GLN A 14 0.04 -7.79 6.83
C GLN A 14 0.14 -7.14 8.21
N ASP A 15 1.36 -6.80 8.64
CA ASP A 15 1.56 -6.11 9.90
C ASP A 15 0.91 -4.72 9.89
N TYR A 16 1.05 -3.99 8.79
CA TYR A 16 0.41 -2.68 8.67
C TYR A 16 -1.11 -2.78 8.63
N ILE A 17 -1.63 -3.82 7.98
CA ILE A 17 -3.08 -4.03 7.95
C ILE A 17 -3.62 -4.18 9.37
N ARG A 18 -2.95 -4.98 10.20
CA ARG A 18 -3.37 -5.18 11.59
C ARG A 18 -3.36 -3.88 12.37
N VAL A 19 -2.33 -3.06 12.18
CA VAL A 19 -2.23 -1.76 12.85
C VAL A 19 -3.36 -0.84 12.39
N LEU A 20 -3.61 -0.76 11.11
CA LEU A 20 -4.66 0.11 10.57
C LEU A 20 -6.05 -0.34 11.01
N GLN A 21 -6.28 -1.66 11.06
CA GLN A 21 -7.53 -2.21 11.56
C GLN A 21 -7.72 -1.86 13.04
N GLY A 22 -6.65 -2.00 13.83
CA GLY A 22 -6.69 -1.67 15.25
C GLY A 22 -6.96 -0.20 15.51
N LEU A 23 -6.53 0.67 14.60
CA LEU A 23 -6.76 2.11 14.71
C LEU A 23 -8.12 2.55 14.14
N GLY A 24 -8.87 1.63 13.55
CA GLY A 24 -10.14 1.95 12.94
C GLY A 24 -10.04 2.82 11.69
N ARG A 25 -8.89 2.79 11.01
CA ARG A 25 -8.67 3.58 9.80
C ARG A 25 -9.22 2.90 8.57
N LYS A 26 -9.71 3.71 7.64
CA LYS A 26 -10.10 3.23 6.32
C LYS A 26 -8.86 3.17 5.43
N PHE A 27 -8.70 2.07 4.73
CA PHE A 27 -7.55 1.88 3.85
C PHE A 27 -7.89 0.92 2.72
N VAL A 28 -7.11 1.01 1.64
CA VAL A 28 -7.21 0.11 0.51
C VAL A 28 -5.86 -0.57 0.36
N VAL A 29 -5.86 -1.90 0.28
CA VAL A 29 -4.64 -2.69 0.08
C VAL A 29 -4.52 -2.98 -1.41
N ILE A 30 -3.38 -2.64 -1.99
CA ILE A 30 -3.12 -2.82 -3.42
C ILE A 30 -1.95 -3.78 -3.57
N GLY A 31 -2.22 -4.96 -4.14
CA GLY A 31 -1.21 -5.97 -4.38
C GLY A 31 -1.07 -6.26 -5.86
N ARG A 32 -0.07 -7.07 -6.22
CA ARG A 32 0.19 -7.39 -7.62
C ARG A 32 -0.37 -8.75 -8.03
N GLY A 33 -0.05 -9.78 -7.26
CA GLY A 33 -0.39 -11.16 -7.63
C GLY A 33 -1.58 -11.70 -6.87
N GLU A 34 -2.28 -12.64 -7.50
CA GLU A 34 -3.43 -13.30 -6.90
C GLU A 34 -3.05 -14.15 -5.70
N GLU A 35 -1.90 -14.81 -5.75
CA GLU A 35 -1.49 -15.71 -4.69
C GLU A 35 -1.20 -14.98 -3.39
N SER A 36 -0.42 -13.89 -3.47
CA SER A 36 -0.13 -13.07 -2.29
C SER A 36 -1.40 -12.42 -1.75
N ALA A 37 -2.27 -11.97 -2.65
CA ALA A 37 -3.53 -11.36 -2.26
C ALA A 37 -4.43 -12.36 -1.52
N LYS A 38 -4.47 -13.60 -2.00
CA LYS A 38 -5.25 -14.65 -1.36
C LYS A 38 -4.75 -14.93 0.06
N LYS A 39 -3.44 -15.09 0.21
CA LYS A 39 -2.84 -15.32 1.54
C LYS A 39 -3.11 -14.15 2.47
N CYS A 40 -2.99 -12.95 1.97
CA CYS A 40 -3.23 -11.74 2.76
C CYS A 40 -4.68 -11.69 3.24
N ARG A 41 -5.64 -11.97 2.36
CA ARG A 41 -7.06 -12.01 2.74
C ARG A 41 -7.34 -13.08 3.78
N GLU A 42 -6.74 -14.26 3.66
CA GLU A 42 -6.93 -15.35 4.60
C GLU A 42 -6.40 -15.01 5.99
N ILE A 43 -5.26 -14.34 6.05
CA ILE A 43 -4.60 -14.03 7.32
C ILE A 43 -5.22 -12.79 7.98
N THR A 44 -5.51 -11.75 7.24
CA THR A 44 -5.97 -10.47 7.79
C THR A 44 -7.47 -10.24 7.63
N GLN A 45 -8.14 -11.04 6.80
CA GLN A 45 -9.56 -10.90 6.47
C GLN A 45 -9.87 -9.55 5.84
N CYS A 46 -8.89 -9.01 5.13
CA CYS A 46 -8.99 -7.73 4.45
C CYS A 46 -8.93 -7.94 2.93
N GLY A 47 -9.79 -7.27 2.19
CA GLY A 47 -9.79 -7.35 0.74
C GLY A 47 -8.54 -6.73 0.13
N VAL A 48 -8.05 -7.28 -0.97
CA VAL A 48 -6.87 -6.78 -1.67
C VAL A 48 -7.22 -6.53 -3.13
N VAL A 49 -6.89 -5.34 -3.60
CA VAL A 49 -7.01 -5.03 -5.03
C VAL A 49 -5.78 -5.62 -5.73
N VAL A 50 -6.00 -6.47 -6.71
CA VAL A 50 -4.90 -7.12 -7.44
C VAL A 50 -4.61 -6.40 -8.75
N GLY A 51 -3.46 -6.68 -9.35
CA GLY A 51 -3.07 -6.10 -10.62
C GLY A 51 -2.01 -5.01 -10.52
N GLY A 52 -1.62 -4.64 -9.32
CA GLY A 52 -0.56 -3.66 -9.07
C GLY A 52 -1.05 -2.23 -9.02
N LEU A 53 -0.15 -1.35 -8.58
CA LEU A 53 -0.48 0.06 -8.41
C LEU A 53 -0.79 0.74 -9.73
N GLU A 54 -0.02 0.47 -10.78
CA GLU A 54 -0.23 1.09 -12.07
C GLU A 54 -1.65 0.88 -12.57
N ARG A 55 -2.12 -0.36 -12.51
CA ARG A 55 -3.48 -0.70 -12.94
C ARG A 55 -4.53 0.00 -12.07
N TYR A 56 -4.28 0.03 -10.76
CA TYR A 56 -5.19 0.69 -9.84
C TYR A 56 -5.31 2.19 -10.15
N LEU A 57 -4.18 2.85 -10.41
CA LEU A 57 -4.18 4.29 -10.71
C LEU A 57 -4.87 4.59 -12.06
N LYS A 58 -4.82 3.66 -13.00
CA LYS A 58 -5.53 3.82 -14.28
C LYS A 58 -7.04 3.81 -14.12
N SER A 59 -7.56 3.26 -13.04
CA SER A 59 -8.99 3.33 -12.74
C SER A 59 -9.41 4.69 -12.18
N ASN A 60 -8.47 5.60 -12.06
CA ASN A 60 -8.68 6.98 -11.65
C ASN A 60 -9.34 7.13 -10.27
N PRO A 61 -8.80 6.46 -9.24
CA PRO A 61 -9.36 6.57 -7.89
C PRO A 61 -9.16 7.97 -7.31
N ASN A 62 -10.01 8.32 -6.35
CA ASN A 62 -9.82 9.56 -5.60
C ASN A 62 -8.50 9.52 -4.86
N ILE A 63 -7.78 10.65 -4.88
CA ILE A 63 -6.48 10.73 -4.23
C ILE A 63 -6.61 10.62 -2.71
N VAL A 64 -5.61 9.99 -2.10
CA VAL A 64 -5.52 9.88 -0.64
C VAL A 64 -4.42 10.78 -0.12
N SER A 65 -4.46 11.07 1.18
CA SER A 65 -3.44 11.91 1.81
C SER A 65 -2.15 11.15 2.10
N HIS A 66 -2.26 9.85 2.36
CA HIS A 66 -1.13 9.02 2.78
C HIS A 66 -1.10 7.70 2.03
N ALA A 67 0.11 7.22 1.76
CA ALA A 67 0.32 5.89 1.25
C ALA A 67 1.47 5.23 2.03
N ILE A 68 1.32 3.95 2.29
CA ILE A 68 2.34 3.14 2.94
C ILE A 68 2.85 2.15 1.90
N VAL A 69 4.16 2.13 1.67
CA VAL A 69 4.77 1.27 0.65
C VAL A 69 5.53 0.15 1.35
N ALA A 70 5.04 -1.06 1.19
CA ALA A 70 5.60 -2.26 1.79
C ALA A 70 5.86 -3.30 0.70
N VAL A 71 6.75 -2.96 -0.22
CA VAL A 71 7.13 -3.81 -1.37
C VAL A 71 8.62 -4.10 -1.34
N GLY A 72 9.05 -5.05 -2.15
CA GLY A 72 10.46 -5.39 -2.25
C GLY A 72 11.29 -4.24 -2.82
N ALA A 73 12.59 -4.28 -2.55
CA ALA A 73 13.49 -3.19 -2.93
C ALA A 73 13.50 -2.92 -4.43
N GLU A 74 13.35 -3.95 -5.25
CA GLU A 74 13.36 -3.81 -6.71
C GLU A 74 12.15 -3.06 -7.24
N SER A 75 11.04 -3.02 -6.50
CA SER A 75 9.83 -2.32 -6.92
C SER A 75 9.66 -0.96 -6.26
N LEU A 76 10.43 -0.70 -5.23
CA LEU A 76 10.23 0.44 -4.34
C LEU A 76 10.28 1.78 -5.06
N TYR A 77 11.34 2.02 -5.82
CA TYR A 77 11.52 3.28 -6.52
C TYR A 77 10.37 3.55 -7.49
N HIS A 78 10.00 2.53 -8.24
CA HIS A 78 8.94 2.64 -9.25
C HIS A 78 7.59 2.97 -8.60
N VAL A 79 7.27 2.31 -7.51
CA VAL A 79 6.03 2.53 -6.78
C VAL A 79 5.97 3.95 -6.21
N VAL A 80 7.05 4.39 -5.57
CA VAL A 80 7.10 5.74 -4.99
C VAL A 80 6.92 6.78 -6.09
N LEU A 81 7.60 6.60 -7.22
CA LEU A 81 7.49 7.54 -8.33
C LEU A 81 6.06 7.61 -8.89
N GLN A 82 5.40 6.47 -9.01
CA GLN A 82 4.00 6.44 -9.45
C GLN A 82 3.08 7.19 -8.49
N LEU A 83 3.27 7.01 -7.19
CA LEU A 83 2.48 7.71 -6.18
C LEU A 83 2.70 9.23 -6.26
N LEU A 84 3.95 9.66 -6.39
CA LEU A 84 4.27 11.07 -6.52
C LEU A 84 3.65 11.69 -7.76
N ASN A 85 3.74 11.00 -8.88
CA ASN A 85 3.17 11.47 -10.13
C ASN A 85 1.64 11.58 -10.06
N TYR A 86 1.01 10.72 -9.30
CA TYR A 86 -0.44 10.77 -9.11
C TYR A 86 -0.85 11.92 -8.17
N GLY A 87 0.06 12.37 -7.31
CA GLY A 87 -0.19 13.49 -6.41
C GLY A 87 -0.25 13.15 -4.93
N VAL A 88 0.11 11.93 -4.55
CA VAL A 88 0.17 11.56 -3.14
C VAL A 88 1.38 12.23 -2.50
N LYS A 89 1.16 12.94 -1.40
CA LYS A 89 2.19 13.80 -0.81
C LYS A 89 2.88 13.21 0.41
N ASN A 90 2.24 12.29 1.11
CA ASN A 90 2.81 11.69 2.31
C ASN A 90 2.98 10.21 2.08
N ILE A 91 4.22 9.76 1.97
CA ILE A 91 4.54 8.38 1.65
C ILE A 91 5.45 7.82 2.73
N LEU A 92 5.00 6.74 3.37
CA LEU A 92 5.77 5.98 4.32
C LEU A 92 6.35 4.79 3.60
N VAL A 93 7.67 4.63 3.66
CA VAL A 93 8.37 3.55 2.97
C VAL A 93 9.01 2.65 4.00
N GLU A 94 8.67 1.37 3.97
CA GLU A 94 9.31 0.41 4.84
C GLU A 94 10.49 -0.24 4.15
N LYS A 95 11.61 -0.29 4.86
CA LYS A 95 12.80 -1.01 4.46
C LYS A 95 13.19 -1.96 5.58
N PRO A 96 14.00 -2.99 5.28
CA PRO A 96 14.47 -3.89 6.33
C PRO A 96 15.09 -3.12 7.50
N GLY A 97 14.50 -3.26 8.68
CA GLY A 97 15.00 -2.64 9.91
C GLY A 97 14.71 -1.16 10.08
N ALA A 98 14.00 -0.51 9.16
CA ALA A 98 13.74 0.93 9.28
C ALA A 98 12.49 1.36 8.52
N LEU A 99 11.86 2.41 9.01
CA LEU A 99 10.73 3.04 8.35
C LEU A 99 11.13 4.46 7.96
N TYR A 100 10.95 4.80 6.71
CA TYR A 100 11.25 6.13 6.19
C TYR A 100 9.99 6.86 5.77
N LYS A 101 9.93 8.13 6.09
CA LYS A 101 8.83 8.99 5.68
C LYS A 101 9.32 10.04 4.69
N TRP A 102 8.64 10.13 3.56
CA TRP A 102 8.91 11.13 2.54
C TRP A 102 7.70 12.05 2.44
N GLN A 103 7.95 13.35 2.51
CA GLN A 103 6.89 14.34 2.45
C GLN A 103 7.24 15.38 1.41
N PHE A 104 6.29 15.66 0.52
CA PHE A 104 6.51 16.55 -0.62
C PHE A 104 5.49 17.68 -0.69
#